data_0c5387597a4b7931ed4b5037bf5accbc
#
_entry.id   0c5387597a4b7931ed4b5037bf5accbc
#
_cell.length_a   1.000
_cell.length_b   1.000
_cell.length_c   1.000
_cell.angle_alpha   90.00
_cell.angle_beta   90.00
_cell.angle_gamma   90.00
#
_symmetry.space_group_name_H-M   'P 1'
#
loop_
_entity.id
_entity.type
_entity.pdbx_description
1 polymer ?
#
loop_
_entity_poly.entity_id
_entity_poly.type
_entity_poly.pdbx_seq_one_letter_code
_entity_poly.pdbx_strand_id
1 'polypeptide(L)'
;TYLEAKHRRLQLYSGVRHSILVPGDGYSHNDGLYQVPAPILPFGKGYRFPIRRAPWCNLLRSLRPDLIEVGDPYMTAWAALEAGRRLEVPVIGFYHSDLPLLVSNRIGSWLGTNFNGYVSRLYGSFDRVLAPSEVMADKLTHLGVRNVFVQPLRVDLETFNPDRRDPQLRRELGLPDDARLMVFAGRGSREKNLHILLETARQLGKPYHLLLVGSSMPQRVPDNVTVIDRFCPAIEVARYLASSDVLLHAGNQETFGLVALEAMASGIPVVAARAGALPELVPFYSGRLCKPLDPRAMAHTVRELFEDEPRLLGHQARQHVEAHHAWDAVVAGLLAHYHAVLGTADLPVAVHG
;
A
#
# COMPACT_ATOMS: atom_id res chain seq x y z
N THR A 1 -3.13 9.45 -7.66
CA THR A 1 -2.77 8.05 -7.31
C THR A 1 -1.27 7.92 -7.03
N TYR A 2 -0.84 6.76 -6.47
CA TYR A 2 0.59 6.46 -6.28
C TYR A 2 1.39 6.58 -7.58
N LEU A 3 0.86 6.05 -8.68
CA LEU A 3 1.53 6.10 -9.99
C LEU A 3 1.70 7.53 -10.52
N GLU A 4 0.70 8.39 -10.39
CA GLU A 4 0.80 9.81 -10.81
C GLU A 4 1.81 10.58 -9.95
N ALA A 5 1.84 10.30 -8.66
CA ALA A 5 2.81 10.92 -7.78
C ALA A 5 4.24 10.44 -8.05
N LYS A 6 4.42 9.14 -8.36
CA LYS A 6 5.69 8.58 -8.85
C LYS A 6 6.10 9.25 -10.17
N HIS A 7 5.16 9.41 -11.10
CA HIS A 7 5.40 10.06 -12.38
C HIS A 7 5.92 11.48 -12.21
N ARG A 8 5.18 12.32 -11.48
CA ARG A 8 5.59 13.70 -11.20
C ARG A 8 6.97 13.79 -10.54
N ARG A 9 7.28 12.86 -9.62
CA ARG A 9 8.58 12.89 -8.94
C ARG A 9 9.73 12.45 -9.85
N LEU A 10 9.54 11.41 -10.67
CA LEU A 10 10.57 10.96 -11.61
C LEU A 10 10.89 12.01 -12.68
N GLN A 11 9.93 12.84 -13.08
CA GLN A 11 10.17 13.97 -14.01
C GLN A 11 11.12 15.05 -13.46
N LEU A 12 11.34 15.11 -12.12
CA LEU A 12 12.30 16.04 -11.51
C LEU A 12 13.76 15.59 -11.65
N TYR A 13 14.00 14.37 -12.14
CA TYR A 13 15.36 13.86 -12.32
C TYR A 13 15.83 14.07 -13.76
N SER A 14 17.02 14.67 -13.91
CA SER A 14 17.61 14.92 -15.22
C SER A 14 17.84 13.61 -15.99
N GLY A 15 17.47 13.59 -17.28
CA GLY A 15 17.63 12.41 -18.13
C GLY A 15 16.55 11.34 -17.97
N VAL A 16 15.55 11.50 -17.08
CA VAL A 16 14.45 10.56 -16.92
C VAL A 16 13.20 11.08 -17.65
N ARG A 17 12.74 10.36 -18.68
CA ARG A 17 11.41 10.52 -19.26
C ARG A 17 10.53 9.36 -18.79
N HIS A 18 9.56 9.66 -17.96
CA HIS A 18 8.65 8.65 -17.43
C HIS A 18 7.28 8.72 -18.09
N SER A 19 6.74 7.59 -18.53
CA SER A 19 5.40 7.47 -19.11
C SER A 19 4.58 6.43 -18.35
N ILE A 20 3.30 6.68 -18.18
CA ILE A 20 2.35 5.75 -17.56
C ILE A 20 1.34 5.30 -18.59
N LEU A 21 1.11 4.00 -18.70
CA LEU A 21 0.08 3.40 -19.53
C LEU A 21 -1.00 2.83 -18.64
N VAL A 22 -2.25 3.27 -18.82
CA VAL A 22 -3.42 2.81 -18.05
C VAL A 22 -4.58 2.40 -18.93
N PRO A 23 -5.47 1.51 -18.47
CA PRO A 23 -6.73 1.22 -19.17
C PRO A 23 -7.63 2.45 -19.22
N GLY A 24 -8.19 2.75 -20.38
CA GLY A 24 -9.13 3.84 -20.61
C GLY A 24 -10.34 3.42 -21.47
N ASP A 25 -11.19 4.38 -21.79
CA ASP A 25 -12.33 4.20 -22.70
C ASP A 25 -11.92 4.37 -24.17
N GLY A 26 -10.86 5.09 -24.44
CA GLY A 26 -10.28 5.35 -25.74
C GLY A 26 -8.78 5.52 -25.67
N TYR A 27 -8.17 5.85 -26.80
CA TYR A 27 -6.78 6.32 -26.81
C TYR A 27 -6.76 7.79 -26.46
N SER A 28 -6.00 8.14 -25.44
CA SER A 28 -5.70 9.51 -25.08
C SER A 28 -4.28 9.63 -24.53
N HIS A 29 -3.73 10.83 -24.60
CA HIS A 29 -2.41 11.15 -24.07
C HIS A 29 -2.41 12.55 -23.48
N ASN A 30 -1.95 12.66 -22.26
CA ASN A 30 -1.75 13.93 -21.58
C ASN A 30 -0.58 13.80 -20.61
N ASP A 31 0.42 14.67 -20.74
CA ASP A 31 1.58 14.79 -19.85
C ASP A 31 2.21 13.43 -19.45
N GLY A 32 2.56 12.61 -20.44
CA GLY A 32 3.15 11.29 -20.21
C GLY A 32 2.18 10.21 -19.72
N LEU A 33 0.90 10.53 -19.48
CA LEU A 33 -0.15 9.56 -19.19
C LEU A 33 -0.84 9.12 -20.47
N TYR A 34 -0.75 7.85 -20.80
CA TYR A 34 -1.37 7.23 -21.99
C TYR A 34 -2.52 6.33 -21.55
N GLN A 35 -3.69 6.55 -22.14
CA GLN A 35 -4.82 5.63 -21.99
C GLN A 35 -4.88 4.68 -23.17
N VAL A 36 -5.15 3.40 -22.89
CA VAL A 36 -5.33 2.34 -23.90
C VAL A 36 -6.73 1.75 -23.71
N PRO A 37 -7.52 1.63 -24.80
CA PRO A 37 -8.88 1.10 -24.72
C PRO A 37 -8.93 -0.26 -24.04
N ALA A 38 -9.77 -0.38 -23.02
CA ALA A 38 -10.03 -1.63 -22.33
C ALA A 38 -11.51 -1.73 -21.91
N PRO A 39 -12.14 -2.91 -22.05
CA PRO A 39 -13.53 -3.09 -21.63
C PRO A 39 -13.70 -2.98 -20.13
N ILE A 40 -14.90 -2.55 -19.72
CA ILE A 40 -15.33 -2.58 -18.32
C ILE A 40 -15.65 -4.03 -17.93
N LEU A 41 -15.17 -4.49 -16.79
CA LEU A 41 -15.55 -5.80 -16.24
C LEU A 41 -17.02 -5.79 -15.79
N PRO A 42 -17.83 -6.79 -16.19
CA PRO A 42 -19.27 -6.84 -15.89
C PRO A 42 -19.62 -6.71 -14.41
N PHE A 43 -18.77 -7.10 -13.51
CA PHE A 43 -18.97 -7.00 -12.05
C PHE A 43 -17.87 -6.20 -11.34
N GLY A 44 -17.06 -5.45 -12.08
CA GLY A 44 -15.85 -4.79 -11.61
C GLY A 44 -16.04 -3.37 -11.06
N LYS A 45 -17.26 -2.93 -10.73
CA LYS A 45 -17.54 -1.57 -10.21
C LYS A 45 -16.85 -0.46 -11.04
N GLY A 46 -16.86 -0.59 -12.37
CA GLY A 46 -16.27 0.38 -13.29
C GLY A 46 -14.78 0.13 -13.62
N TYR A 47 -14.15 -0.90 -13.07
CA TYR A 47 -12.78 -1.25 -13.45
C TYR A 47 -12.71 -1.76 -14.90
N ARG A 48 -11.76 -1.19 -15.66
CA ARG A 48 -11.43 -1.61 -17.01
C ARG A 48 -10.34 -2.66 -16.99
N PHE A 49 -10.48 -3.71 -17.78
CA PHE A 49 -9.54 -4.83 -17.78
C PHE A 49 -9.01 -5.10 -19.19
N PRO A 50 -7.70 -4.98 -19.42
CA PRO A 50 -7.09 -5.29 -20.71
C PRO A 50 -7.24 -6.77 -21.06
N ILE A 51 -7.85 -7.06 -22.22
CA ILE A 51 -8.05 -8.43 -22.71
C ILE A 51 -7.19 -8.75 -23.95
N ARG A 52 -6.61 -7.75 -24.61
CA ARG A 52 -5.76 -7.88 -25.79
C ARG A 52 -4.37 -7.30 -25.54
N ARG A 53 -3.32 -8.03 -25.92
CA ARG A 53 -1.92 -7.58 -25.75
C ARG A 53 -1.51 -6.56 -26.81
N ALA A 54 -1.98 -6.74 -28.06
CA ALA A 54 -1.49 -5.98 -29.22
C ALA A 54 -1.56 -4.45 -29.05
N PRO A 55 -2.64 -3.83 -28.54
CA PRO A 55 -2.67 -2.38 -28.35
C PRO A 55 -1.57 -1.87 -27.43
N TRP A 56 -1.32 -2.57 -26.32
CA TRP A 56 -0.29 -2.25 -25.32
C TRP A 56 1.12 -2.43 -25.88
N CYS A 57 1.36 -3.58 -26.54
CA CYS A 57 2.65 -3.87 -27.15
C CYS A 57 2.99 -2.87 -28.27
N ASN A 58 2.01 -2.48 -29.11
CA ASN A 58 2.21 -1.51 -30.18
C ASN A 58 2.53 -0.11 -29.62
N LEU A 59 1.83 0.33 -28.57
CA LEU A 59 2.08 1.61 -27.94
C LEU A 59 3.49 1.62 -27.29
N LEU A 60 3.84 0.59 -26.53
CA LEU A 60 5.19 0.46 -25.94
C LEU A 60 6.28 0.54 -27.01
N ARG A 61 6.08 -0.14 -28.16
CA ARG A 61 7.03 -0.09 -29.29
C ARG A 61 7.14 1.29 -29.91
N SER A 62 6.04 2.05 -29.99
CA SER A 62 6.08 3.43 -30.52
C SER A 62 6.78 4.40 -29.58
N LEU A 63 6.69 4.18 -28.28
CA LEU A 63 7.36 5.00 -27.25
C LEU A 63 8.86 4.74 -27.17
N ARG A 64 9.33 3.56 -27.61
CA ARG A 64 10.74 3.13 -27.56
C ARG A 64 11.39 3.39 -26.17
N PRO A 65 10.84 2.83 -25.11
CA PRO A 65 11.42 2.99 -23.78
C PRO A 65 12.76 2.25 -23.67
N ASP A 66 13.66 2.73 -22.82
CA ASP A 66 14.88 2.02 -22.45
C ASP A 66 14.62 0.94 -21.39
N LEU A 67 13.51 1.05 -20.65
CA LEU A 67 13.08 0.13 -19.59
C LEU A 67 11.56 0.13 -19.49
N ILE A 68 10.97 -1.03 -19.20
CA ILE A 68 9.53 -1.17 -18.93
C ILE A 68 9.33 -1.65 -17.49
N GLU A 69 8.49 -0.95 -16.70
CA GLU A 69 8.05 -1.43 -15.40
C GLU A 69 6.57 -1.83 -15.45
N VAL A 70 6.24 -2.94 -14.81
CA VAL A 70 4.88 -3.49 -14.75
C VAL A 70 4.42 -3.64 -13.31
N GLY A 71 3.29 -3.03 -12.97
CA GLY A 71 2.71 -3.05 -11.63
C GLY A 71 1.53 -4.02 -11.44
N ASP A 72 1.10 -4.73 -12.49
CA ASP A 72 -0.01 -5.67 -12.39
C ASP A 72 0.35 -7.07 -12.94
N PRO A 73 -0.24 -8.15 -12.42
CA PRO A 73 0.06 -9.52 -12.84
C PRO A 73 -0.87 -10.03 -13.96
N TYR A 74 -1.38 -9.15 -14.83
CA TYR A 74 -2.40 -9.51 -15.79
C TYR A 74 -1.92 -9.45 -17.25
N MET A 75 -2.81 -9.17 -18.18
CA MET A 75 -2.54 -9.14 -19.61
C MET A 75 -1.49 -8.08 -20.00
N THR A 76 -1.46 -6.96 -19.30
CA THR A 76 -0.47 -5.88 -19.48
C THR A 76 0.96 -6.37 -19.19
N ALA A 77 1.14 -7.23 -18.20
CA ALA A 77 2.43 -7.84 -17.89
C ALA A 77 2.97 -8.68 -19.07
N TRP A 78 2.13 -9.51 -19.65
CA TRP A 78 2.53 -10.30 -20.82
C TRP A 78 2.77 -9.44 -22.07
N ALA A 79 2.03 -8.33 -22.23
CA ALA A 79 2.26 -7.37 -23.30
C ALA A 79 3.60 -6.64 -23.13
N ALA A 80 3.97 -6.28 -21.91
CA ALA A 80 5.25 -5.66 -21.59
C ALA A 80 6.43 -6.61 -21.85
N LEU A 81 6.33 -7.88 -21.40
CA LEU A 81 7.33 -8.91 -21.70
C LEU A 81 7.49 -9.17 -23.21
N GLU A 82 6.39 -9.14 -23.97
CA GLU A 82 6.46 -9.26 -25.41
C GLU A 82 7.11 -8.04 -26.06
N ALA A 83 6.76 -6.83 -25.61
CA ALA A 83 7.36 -5.59 -26.10
C ALA A 83 8.85 -5.50 -25.76
N GLY A 84 9.24 -5.84 -24.52
CA GLY A 84 10.61 -5.85 -24.05
C GLY A 84 11.51 -6.76 -24.89
N ARG A 85 11.05 -7.98 -25.18
CA ARG A 85 11.76 -8.90 -26.08
C ARG A 85 11.94 -8.38 -27.50
N ARG A 86 10.92 -7.68 -28.05
CA ARG A 86 10.97 -7.12 -29.41
C ARG A 86 11.82 -5.86 -29.51
N LEU A 87 11.94 -5.11 -28.43
CA LEU A 87 12.73 -3.88 -28.34
C LEU A 87 14.14 -4.14 -27.78
N GLU A 88 14.39 -5.36 -27.26
CA GLU A 88 15.63 -5.74 -26.58
C GLU A 88 15.90 -4.87 -25.35
N VAL A 89 14.83 -4.52 -24.60
CA VAL A 89 14.92 -3.71 -23.39
C VAL A 89 14.48 -4.49 -22.15
N PRO A 90 15.08 -4.25 -20.96
CA PRO A 90 14.72 -4.93 -19.74
C PRO A 90 13.29 -4.61 -19.27
N VAL A 91 12.68 -5.60 -18.63
CA VAL A 91 11.34 -5.50 -18.03
C VAL A 91 11.40 -5.81 -16.55
N ILE A 92 10.97 -4.86 -15.71
CA ILE A 92 10.87 -5.00 -14.26
C ILE A 92 9.42 -5.30 -13.88
N GLY A 93 9.20 -6.33 -13.06
CA GLY A 93 7.89 -6.60 -12.44
C GLY A 93 7.83 -6.08 -11.02
N PHE A 94 6.79 -5.33 -10.66
CA PHE A 94 6.54 -4.91 -9.27
C PHE A 94 5.37 -5.72 -8.68
N TYR A 95 5.62 -6.43 -7.58
CA TYR A 95 4.64 -7.31 -6.92
C TYR A 95 3.79 -6.53 -5.91
N HIS A 96 2.86 -5.71 -6.38
CA HIS A 96 2.01 -4.89 -5.49
C HIS A 96 0.92 -5.67 -4.75
N SER A 97 0.54 -6.85 -5.23
CA SER A 97 -0.61 -7.59 -4.71
C SER A 97 -0.34 -9.09 -4.68
N ASP A 98 -0.69 -9.73 -3.58
CA ASP A 98 -0.62 -11.18 -3.42
C ASP A 98 -1.79 -11.86 -4.15
N LEU A 99 -1.63 -12.04 -5.48
CA LEU A 99 -2.67 -12.61 -6.32
C LEU A 99 -3.12 -14.02 -5.87
N PRO A 100 -2.21 -14.98 -5.56
CA PRO A 100 -2.62 -16.29 -5.05
C PRO A 100 -3.51 -16.20 -3.82
N LEU A 101 -3.17 -15.33 -2.88
CA LEU A 101 -3.92 -15.12 -1.66
C LEU A 101 -5.28 -14.45 -1.93
N LEU A 102 -5.34 -13.45 -2.80
CA LEU A 102 -6.58 -12.79 -3.21
C LEU A 102 -7.57 -13.77 -3.87
N VAL A 103 -7.07 -14.68 -4.70
CA VAL A 103 -7.87 -15.73 -5.36
C VAL A 103 -8.30 -16.78 -4.34
N SER A 104 -7.40 -17.26 -3.50
CA SER A 104 -7.68 -18.23 -2.45
C SER A 104 -8.81 -17.73 -1.53
N ASN A 105 -8.77 -16.47 -1.13
CA ASN A 105 -9.78 -15.87 -0.25
C ASN A 105 -11.17 -15.70 -0.90
N ARG A 106 -11.26 -15.63 -2.24
CA ARG A 106 -12.51 -15.41 -2.97
C ARG A 106 -13.14 -16.70 -3.51
N ILE A 107 -12.33 -17.64 -3.96
CA ILE A 107 -12.80 -18.79 -4.77
C ILE A 107 -12.46 -20.14 -4.10
N GLY A 108 -11.50 -20.16 -3.18
CA GLY A 108 -11.09 -21.36 -2.45
C GLY A 108 -9.60 -21.71 -2.60
N SER A 109 -9.07 -22.40 -1.59
CA SER A 109 -7.63 -22.67 -1.46
C SER A 109 -7.04 -23.54 -2.57
N TRP A 110 -7.81 -24.46 -3.17
CA TRP A 110 -7.34 -25.35 -4.22
C TRP A 110 -6.98 -24.62 -5.53
N LEU A 111 -7.63 -23.48 -5.80
CA LEU A 111 -7.28 -22.60 -6.92
C LEU A 111 -6.04 -21.75 -6.61
N GLY A 112 -5.80 -21.42 -5.34
CA GLY A 112 -4.61 -20.67 -4.93
C GLY A 112 -3.30 -21.36 -5.32
N THR A 113 -3.21 -22.69 -5.24
CA THR A 113 -2.04 -23.47 -5.67
C THR A 113 -1.75 -23.37 -7.17
N ASN A 114 -2.79 -23.34 -8.01
CA ASN A 114 -2.62 -23.14 -9.46
C ASN A 114 -2.12 -21.73 -9.78
N PHE A 115 -2.52 -20.73 -8.99
CA PHE A 115 -2.03 -19.35 -9.13
C PHE A 115 -0.59 -19.17 -8.68
N ASN A 116 -0.06 -20.00 -7.77
CA ASN A 116 1.35 -20.01 -7.43
C ASN A 116 2.20 -20.33 -8.66
N GLY A 117 1.83 -21.34 -9.45
CA GLY A 117 2.49 -21.67 -10.71
C GLY A 117 2.43 -20.53 -11.74
N TYR A 118 1.29 -19.82 -11.81
CA TYR A 118 1.15 -18.65 -12.67
C TYR A 118 2.08 -17.51 -12.22
N VAL A 119 2.10 -17.18 -10.93
CA VAL A 119 2.97 -16.14 -10.36
C VAL A 119 4.44 -16.49 -10.58
N SER A 120 4.86 -17.72 -10.26
CA SER A 120 6.22 -18.19 -10.49
C SER A 120 6.63 -18.03 -11.96
N ARG A 121 5.79 -18.46 -12.91
CA ARG A 121 6.06 -18.34 -14.34
C ARG A 121 6.11 -16.88 -14.81
N LEU A 122 5.14 -16.05 -14.40
CA LEU A 122 5.09 -14.65 -14.82
C LEU A 122 6.27 -13.88 -14.25
N TYR A 123 6.44 -13.90 -12.91
CA TYR A 123 7.49 -13.12 -12.26
C TYR A 123 8.89 -13.67 -12.53
N GLY A 124 9.03 -14.99 -12.79
CA GLY A 124 10.26 -15.58 -13.27
C GLY A 124 10.67 -15.18 -14.70
N SER A 125 9.77 -14.50 -15.44
CA SER A 125 10.04 -14.00 -16.80
C SER A 125 10.55 -12.56 -16.84
N PHE A 126 10.57 -11.83 -15.71
CA PHE A 126 11.11 -10.48 -15.62
C PHE A 126 12.61 -10.50 -15.37
N ASP A 127 13.31 -9.48 -15.88
CA ASP A 127 14.75 -9.30 -15.64
C ASP A 127 15.05 -8.95 -14.18
N ARG A 128 14.12 -8.25 -13.53
CA ARG A 128 14.13 -7.91 -12.10
C ARG A 128 12.72 -7.89 -11.55
N VAL A 129 12.57 -8.32 -10.30
CA VAL A 129 11.29 -8.27 -9.59
C VAL A 129 11.46 -7.43 -8.34
N LEU A 130 10.56 -6.46 -8.16
CA LEU A 130 10.50 -5.61 -6.98
C LEU A 130 9.35 -6.07 -6.08
N ALA A 131 9.63 -6.29 -4.82
CA ALA A 131 8.65 -6.64 -3.78
C ALA A 131 8.55 -5.49 -2.76
N PRO A 132 7.36 -5.17 -2.25
CA PRO A 132 7.20 -4.02 -1.34
C PRO A 132 7.74 -4.27 0.07
N SER A 133 8.04 -5.52 0.44
CA SER A 133 8.50 -5.95 1.76
C SER A 133 9.34 -7.23 1.67
N GLU A 134 10.14 -7.51 2.69
CA GLU A 134 10.93 -8.75 2.79
C GLU A 134 10.02 -9.99 2.78
N VAL A 135 8.90 -9.97 3.51
CA VAL A 135 7.92 -11.06 3.51
C VAL A 135 7.41 -11.37 2.10
N MET A 136 7.19 -10.36 1.26
CA MET A 136 6.77 -10.57 -0.12
C MET A 136 7.92 -11.03 -1.02
N ALA A 137 9.14 -10.55 -0.78
CA ALA A 137 10.33 -11.02 -1.48
C ALA A 137 10.61 -12.50 -1.16
N ASP A 138 10.56 -12.88 0.10
CA ASP A 138 10.72 -14.27 0.55
C ASP A 138 9.64 -15.17 -0.05
N LYS A 139 8.39 -14.72 -0.06
CA LYS A 139 7.30 -15.47 -0.69
C LYS A 139 7.56 -15.74 -2.17
N LEU A 140 7.99 -14.75 -2.93
CA LEU A 140 8.31 -14.91 -4.35
C LEU A 140 9.52 -15.86 -4.54
N THR A 141 10.54 -15.73 -3.71
CA THR A 141 11.71 -16.61 -3.73
C THR A 141 11.34 -18.07 -3.44
N HIS A 142 10.45 -18.32 -2.48
CA HIS A 142 9.91 -19.65 -2.19
C HIS A 142 9.06 -20.22 -3.35
N LEU A 143 8.47 -19.36 -4.17
CA LEU A 143 7.79 -19.76 -5.41
C LEU A 143 8.77 -20.01 -6.56
N GLY A 144 10.09 -19.92 -6.35
CA GLY A 144 11.12 -20.13 -7.35
C GLY A 144 11.40 -18.92 -8.25
N VAL A 145 10.89 -17.74 -7.91
CA VAL A 145 11.24 -16.50 -8.63
C VAL A 145 12.64 -16.08 -8.24
N ARG A 146 13.47 -15.80 -9.25
CA ARG A 146 14.83 -15.29 -9.06
C ARG A 146 14.86 -13.78 -9.26
N ASN A 147 15.97 -13.13 -8.87
CA ASN A 147 16.19 -11.69 -9.04
C ASN A 147 15.09 -10.83 -8.35
N VAL A 148 14.67 -11.26 -7.16
CA VAL A 148 13.73 -10.53 -6.32
C VAL A 148 14.50 -9.57 -5.40
N PHE A 149 14.04 -8.32 -5.35
CA PHE A 149 14.64 -7.26 -4.54
C PHE A 149 13.54 -6.51 -3.80
N VAL A 150 13.84 -6.05 -2.59
CA VAL A 150 12.90 -5.23 -1.83
C VAL A 150 12.96 -3.79 -2.30
N GLN A 151 11.81 -3.23 -2.61
CA GLN A 151 11.59 -1.83 -2.92
C GLN A 151 10.39 -1.32 -2.12
N PRO A 152 10.61 -0.70 -0.97
CA PRO A 152 9.53 -0.16 -0.15
C PRO A 152 8.69 0.88 -0.91
N LEU A 153 7.43 0.99 -0.52
CA LEU A 153 6.57 2.06 -1.00
C LEU A 153 6.73 3.30 -0.10
N ARG A 154 6.40 4.43 -0.66
CA ARG A 154 6.40 5.71 0.05
C ARG A 154 5.04 6.03 0.66
N VAL A 155 5.04 6.97 1.60
CA VAL A 155 3.85 7.68 2.07
C VAL A 155 3.89 9.15 1.67
N ASP A 156 2.72 9.76 1.53
CA ASP A 156 2.57 11.19 1.22
C ASP A 156 2.64 12.01 2.51
N LEU A 157 3.82 12.55 2.81
CA LEU A 157 4.11 13.33 4.02
C LEU A 157 3.45 14.72 4.04
N GLU A 158 3.01 15.24 2.89
CA GLU A 158 2.29 16.51 2.78
C GLU A 158 0.82 16.34 3.15
N THR A 159 0.21 15.27 2.65
CA THR A 159 -1.17 14.92 2.99
C THR A 159 -1.26 14.39 4.42
N PHE A 160 -0.43 13.40 4.77
CA PHE A 160 -0.41 12.76 6.08
C PHE A 160 0.65 13.40 6.96
N ASN A 161 0.23 14.31 7.83
CA ASN A 161 1.10 14.98 8.78
C ASN A 161 0.34 15.36 10.07
N PRO A 162 1.05 15.62 11.19
CA PRO A 162 0.42 15.97 12.46
C PRO A 162 -0.43 17.24 12.44
N ASP A 163 -0.14 18.18 11.52
CA ASP A 163 -0.86 19.46 11.41
C ASP A 163 -2.30 19.28 10.91
N ARG A 164 -2.65 18.07 10.44
CA ARG A 164 -4.04 17.70 10.10
C ARG A 164 -4.90 17.40 11.33
N ARG A 165 -4.33 17.47 12.53
CA ARG A 165 -5.08 17.26 13.77
C ARG A 165 -6.19 18.29 13.93
N ASP A 166 -7.40 17.80 14.11
CA ASP A 166 -8.58 18.61 14.38
C ASP A 166 -9.06 18.38 15.83
N PRO A 167 -8.93 19.40 16.70
CA PRO A 167 -9.40 19.31 18.08
C PRO A 167 -10.91 19.11 18.22
N GLN A 168 -11.69 19.44 17.17
CA GLN A 168 -13.15 19.33 17.20
C GLN A 168 -13.65 17.91 16.93
N LEU A 169 -12.83 17.03 16.36
CA LEU A 169 -13.24 15.68 15.98
C LEU A 169 -13.89 14.91 17.14
N ARG A 170 -13.34 14.98 18.35
CA ARG A 170 -13.94 14.30 19.52
C ARG A 170 -15.35 14.82 19.81
N ARG A 171 -15.58 16.12 19.71
CA ARG A 171 -16.91 16.73 19.92
C ARG A 171 -17.89 16.35 18.81
N GLU A 172 -17.42 16.32 17.54
CA GLU A 172 -18.23 15.87 16.41
C GLU A 172 -18.67 14.40 16.58
N LEU A 173 -17.82 13.57 17.21
CA LEU A 173 -18.12 12.18 17.52
C LEU A 173 -18.92 12.01 18.83
N GLY A 174 -19.24 13.09 19.53
CA GLY A 174 -19.93 13.03 20.84
C GLY A 174 -19.09 12.43 21.97
N LEU A 175 -17.76 12.51 21.86
CA LEU A 175 -16.84 11.92 22.83
C LEU A 175 -16.36 12.97 23.84
N PRO A 176 -16.09 12.56 25.09
CA PRO A 176 -15.45 13.41 26.08
C PRO A 176 -13.99 13.70 25.68
N ASP A 177 -13.42 14.80 26.18
CA ASP A 177 -12.07 15.25 25.83
C ASP A 177 -10.97 14.26 26.26
N ASP A 178 -11.20 13.48 27.30
CA ASP A 178 -10.32 12.43 27.82
C ASP A 178 -10.49 11.06 27.16
N ALA A 179 -11.39 10.95 26.15
CA ALA A 179 -11.56 9.71 25.40
C ALA A 179 -10.26 9.30 24.70
N ARG A 180 -9.89 8.04 24.87
CA ARG A 180 -8.77 7.40 24.17
C ARG A 180 -9.24 6.95 22.78
N LEU A 181 -8.99 7.77 21.77
CA LEU A 181 -9.50 7.58 20.42
C LEU A 181 -8.58 6.69 19.59
N MET A 182 -9.01 5.48 19.35
CA MET A 182 -8.37 4.55 18.43
C MET A 182 -8.99 4.67 17.04
N VAL A 183 -8.23 4.46 15.97
CA VAL A 183 -8.74 4.53 14.60
C VAL A 183 -8.34 3.29 13.78
N PHE A 184 -9.23 2.89 12.87
CA PHE A 184 -8.94 2.03 11.73
C PHE A 184 -9.34 2.78 10.47
N ALA A 185 -8.48 2.78 9.46
CA ALA A 185 -8.80 3.34 8.16
C ALA A 185 -8.53 2.32 7.05
N GLY A 186 -9.50 2.17 6.13
CA GLY A 186 -9.40 1.23 5.03
C GLY A 186 -10.73 0.65 4.63
N ARG A 187 -10.75 -0.28 3.67
CA ARG A 187 -11.97 -1.02 3.31
C ARG A 187 -12.24 -2.13 4.32
N GLY A 188 -13.50 -2.32 4.71
CA GLY A 188 -13.95 -3.40 5.58
C GLY A 188 -13.97 -4.75 4.86
N SER A 189 -12.82 -5.21 4.37
CA SER A 189 -12.66 -6.50 3.72
C SER A 189 -12.25 -7.61 4.70
N ARG A 190 -12.48 -8.86 4.32
CA ARG A 190 -12.31 -10.02 5.19
C ARG A 190 -10.92 -10.12 5.81
N GLU A 191 -9.87 -9.83 5.03
CA GLU A 191 -8.46 -9.89 5.46
C GLU A 191 -8.08 -8.83 6.49
N LYS A 192 -8.90 -7.79 6.66
CA LYS A 192 -8.69 -6.74 7.67
C LYS A 192 -9.14 -7.16 9.08
N ASN A 193 -9.84 -8.28 9.19
CA ASN A 193 -10.27 -8.88 10.47
C ASN A 193 -10.99 -7.89 11.40
N LEU A 194 -11.92 -7.07 10.87
CA LEU A 194 -12.62 -6.04 11.66
C LEU A 194 -13.33 -6.62 12.91
N HIS A 195 -13.74 -7.89 12.87
CA HIS A 195 -14.33 -8.56 14.03
C HIS A 195 -13.36 -8.62 15.23
N ILE A 196 -12.05 -8.70 14.98
CA ILE A 196 -11.04 -8.62 16.06
C ILE A 196 -11.00 -7.21 16.64
N LEU A 197 -11.06 -6.15 15.80
CA LEU A 197 -11.07 -4.77 16.27
C LEU A 197 -12.32 -4.47 17.10
N LEU A 198 -13.50 -4.94 16.66
CA LEU A 198 -14.76 -4.76 17.38
C LEU A 198 -14.72 -5.45 18.75
N GLU A 199 -14.22 -6.69 18.80
CA GLU A 199 -14.10 -7.42 20.04
C GLU A 199 -13.05 -6.81 20.97
N THR A 200 -11.95 -6.30 20.41
CA THR A 200 -10.93 -5.51 21.15
C THR A 200 -11.57 -4.29 21.78
N ALA A 201 -12.32 -3.48 21.02
CA ALA A 201 -13.00 -2.29 21.52
C ALA A 201 -13.99 -2.64 22.63
N ARG A 202 -14.79 -3.72 22.46
CA ARG A 202 -15.73 -4.21 23.47
C ARG A 202 -15.02 -4.58 24.79
N GLN A 203 -13.85 -5.24 24.72
CA GLN A 203 -13.08 -5.65 25.91
C GLN A 203 -12.37 -4.48 26.60
N LEU A 204 -12.00 -3.45 25.84
CA LEU A 204 -11.41 -2.24 26.40
C LEU A 204 -12.44 -1.39 27.18
N GLY A 205 -13.66 -1.26 26.63
CA GLY A 205 -14.69 -0.42 27.24
C GLY A 205 -14.28 1.06 27.30
N LYS A 206 -14.99 1.86 28.09
CA LYS A 206 -14.61 3.26 28.36
C LYS A 206 -13.33 3.33 29.17
N PRO A 207 -12.45 4.33 28.96
CA PRO A 207 -12.61 5.51 28.08
C PRO A 207 -12.18 5.29 26.61
N TYR A 208 -11.93 4.05 26.18
CA TYR A 208 -11.50 3.75 24.81
C TYR A 208 -12.66 3.81 23.83
N HIS A 209 -12.43 4.46 22.69
CA HIS A 209 -13.38 4.55 21.61
C HIS A 209 -12.70 4.24 20.27
N LEU A 210 -13.33 3.40 19.43
CA LEU A 210 -12.81 3.02 18.13
C LEU A 210 -13.58 3.73 17.01
N LEU A 211 -12.86 4.44 16.14
CA LEU A 211 -13.37 5.02 14.91
C LEU A 211 -13.02 4.13 13.73
N LEU A 212 -14.02 3.60 13.02
CA LEU A 212 -13.85 2.85 11.78
C LEU A 212 -14.13 3.75 10.58
N VAL A 213 -13.13 3.94 9.71
CA VAL A 213 -13.22 4.85 8.56
C VAL A 213 -13.02 4.10 7.25
N GLY A 214 -13.95 4.19 6.31
CA GLY A 214 -13.84 3.64 4.97
C GLY A 214 -15.10 2.92 4.50
N SER A 215 -15.06 2.27 3.36
CA SER A 215 -16.22 1.60 2.77
C SER A 215 -16.37 0.14 3.20
N SER A 216 -17.60 -0.38 3.16
CA SER A 216 -17.96 -1.76 3.50
C SER A 216 -17.71 -2.09 4.97
N MET A 217 -18.02 -1.16 5.86
CA MET A 217 -17.90 -1.33 7.30
C MET A 217 -19.07 -2.15 7.89
N PRO A 218 -18.86 -2.77 9.07
CA PRO A 218 -19.93 -3.49 9.77
C PRO A 218 -21.01 -2.52 10.24
N GLN A 219 -22.29 -2.94 10.08
CA GLN A 219 -23.44 -2.13 10.51
C GLN A 219 -23.77 -2.30 11.99
N ARG A 220 -23.41 -3.43 12.59
CA ARG A 220 -23.61 -3.70 14.01
C ARG A 220 -22.29 -3.62 14.74
N VAL A 221 -22.18 -2.66 15.64
CA VAL A 221 -20.95 -2.36 16.38
C VAL A 221 -21.24 -2.14 17.87
N PRO A 222 -20.26 -2.32 18.76
CA PRO A 222 -20.37 -1.95 20.19
C PRO A 222 -20.61 -0.44 20.39
N ASP A 223 -21.12 -0.05 21.55
CA ASP A 223 -21.45 1.35 21.89
C ASP A 223 -20.22 2.28 21.88
N ASN A 224 -19.03 1.73 22.10
CA ASN A 224 -17.77 2.47 22.03
C ASN A 224 -17.08 2.37 20.66
N VAL A 225 -17.87 2.22 19.60
CA VAL A 225 -17.39 2.23 18.21
C VAL A 225 -18.25 3.16 17.35
N THR A 226 -17.61 4.06 16.63
CA THR A 226 -18.25 4.90 15.60
C THR A 226 -17.82 4.46 14.21
N VAL A 227 -18.74 4.47 13.26
CA VAL A 227 -18.50 4.02 11.88
C VAL A 227 -18.75 5.14 10.89
N ILE A 228 -17.77 5.38 10.01
CA ILE A 228 -17.88 6.23 8.83
C ILE A 228 -17.82 5.31 7.60
N ASP A 229 -18.97 4.78 7.18
CA ASP A 229 -19.09 3.81 6.07
C ASP A 229 -19.27 4.53 4.73
N ARG A 230 -18.18 5.10 4.22
CA ARG A 230 -18.11 5.70 2.89
C ARG A 230 -16.68 5.79 2.40
N PHE A 231 -16.50 6.06 1.12
CA PHE A 231 -15.19 6.47 0.61
C PHE A 231 -14.80 7.83 1.19
N CYS A 232 -13.62 7.92 1.78
CA CYS A 232 -13.03 9.15 2.28
C CYS A 232 -11.80 9.52 1.42
N PRO A 233 -11.70 10.77 0.93
CA PRO A 233 -10.48 11.27 0.30
C PRO A 233 -9.28 11.22 1.26
N ALA A 234 -8.06 11.15 0.73
CA ALA A 234 -6.85 11.02 1.53
C ALA A 234 -6.70 12.13 2.60
N ILE A 235 -7.07 13.37 2.25
CA ILE A 235 -7.02 14.52 3.18
C ILE A 235 -7.95 14.33 4.38
N GLU A 236 -9.11 13.71 4.18
CA GLU A 236 -10.06 13.42 5.25
C GLU A 236 -9.57 12.27 6.13
N VAL A 237 -9.00 11.23 5.52
CA VAL A 237 -8.35 10.12 6.25
C VAL A 237 -7.20 10.67 7.10
N ALA A 238 -6.38 11.58 6.57
CA ALA A 238 -5.30 12.23 7.29
C ALA A 238 -5.82 13.02 8.52
N ARG A 239 -6.95 13.72 8.40
CA ARG A 239 -7.63 14.38 9.52
C ARG A 239 -8.01 13.38 10.61
N TYR A 240 -8.63 12.25 10.25
CA TYR A 240 -9.02 11.23 11.23
C TYR A 240 -7.81 10.58 11.91
N LEU A 241 -6.77 10.26 11.15
CA LEU A 241 -5.53 9.69 11.68
C LEU A 241 -4.86 10.66 12.66
N ALA A 242 -4.55 11.88 12.21
CA ALA A 242 -3.86 12.88 13.05
C ALA A 242 -4.65 13.28 14.31
N SER A 243 -5.99 13.16 14.30
CA SER A 243 -6.86 13.50 15.42
C SER A 243 -7.09 12.35 16.40
N SER A 244 -6.61 11.14 16.06
CA SER A 244 -6.67 9.96 16.91
C SER A 244 -5.40 9.79 17.75
N ASP A 245 -5.43 8.85 18.70
CA ASP A 245 -4.30 8.60 19.59
C ASP A 245 -3.47 7.38 19.13
N VAL A 246 -4.09 6.43 18.40
CA VAL A 246 -3.44 5.22 17.90
C VAL A 246 -4.19 4.60 16.72
N LEU A 247 -3.46 4.07 15.73
CA LEU A 247 -4.04 3.21 14.70
C LEU A 247 -4.11 1.76 15.20
N LEU A 248 -5.27 1.10 15.02
CA LEU A 248 -5.38 -0.35 15.20
C LEU A 248 -5.42 -1.07 13.86
N HIS A 249 -4.59 -2.12 13.70
CA HIS A 249 -4.52 -2.90 12.48
C HIS A 249 -4.53 -4.42 12.77
N ALA A 250 -5.68 -5.08 12.63
CA ALA A 250 -5.83 -6.52 12.88
C ALA A 250 -5.61 -7.40 11.62
N GLY A 251 -5.32 -6.80 10.46
CA GLY A 251 -5.07 -7.54 9.22
C GLY A 251 -3.83 -8.43 9.35
N ASN A 252 -3.96 -9.68 8.92
CA ASN A 252 -2.88 -10.68 9.00
C ASN A 252 -2.29 -11.06 7.63
N GLN A 253 -2.66 -10.34 6.58
CA GLN A 253 -2.28 -10.62 5.19
C GLN A 253 -1.83 -9.34 4.46
N GLU A 254 -1.19 -8.42 5.19
CA GLU A 254 -0.68 -7.19 4.58
C GLU A 254 0.56 -7.47 3.74
N THR A 255 0.54 -6.99 2.49
CA THR A 255 1.69 -7.04 1.59
C THR A 255 2.69 -5.92 1.87
N PHE A 256 2.20 -4.79 2.37
CA PHE A 256 3.03 -3.65 2.77
C PHE A 256 2.45 -2.93 3.99
N GLY A 257 1.18 -2.47 3.97
CA GLY A 257 0.55 -1.78 5.09
C GLY A 257 0.61 -0.25 5.00
N LEU A 258 0.26 0.32 3.84
CA LEU A 258 0.28 1.79 3.62
C LEU A 258 -0.42 2.57 4.74
N VAL A 259 -1.56 2.09 5.25
CA VAL A 259 -2.30 2.79 6.31
C VAL A 259 -1.50 2.89 7.62
N ALA A 260 -0.63 1.91 7.91
CA ALA A 260 0.27 2.01 9.07
C ALA A 260 1.29 3.15 8.88
N LEU A 261 1.87 3.28 7.68
CA LEU A 261 2.75 4.40 7.35
C LEU A 261 2.01 5.74 7.34
N GLU A 262 0.78 5.79 6.84
CA GLU A 262 -0.07 6.99 6.86
C GLU A 262 -0.37 7.45 8.29
N ALA A 263 -0.63 6.53 9.20
CA ALA A 263 -0.80 6.82 10.63
C ALA A 263 0.49 7.33 11.27
N MET A 264 1.61 6.64 11.04
CA MET A 264 2.93 7.06 11.53
C MET A 264 3.33 8.43 10.97
N ALA A 265 3.07 8.68 9.68
CA ALA A 265 3.25 9.98 9.05
C ALA A 265 2.36 11.07 9.67
N SER A 266 1.17 10.73 10.13
CA SER A 266 0.24 11.61 10.85
C SER A 266 0.62 11.81 12.33
N GLY A 267 1.75 11.25 12.79
CA GLY A 267 2.27 11.41 14.14
C GLY A 267 1.55 10.59 15.20
N ILE A 268 0.92 9.47 14.82
CA ILE A 268 0.29 8.55 15.77
C ILE A 268 0.95 7.17 15.73
N PRO A 269 1.09 6.48 16.87
CA PRO A 269 1.63 5.15 16.94
C PRO A 269 0.65 4.11 16.38
N VAL A 270 1.17 2.90 16.15
CA VAL A 270 0.41 1.79 15.58
C VAL A 270 0.38 0.60 16.53
N VAL A 271 -0.79 0.04 16.79
CA VAL A 271 -0.96 -1.32 17.35
C VAL A 271 -1.40 -2.25 16.23
N ALA A 272 -0.56 -3.22 15.89
CA ALA A 272 -0.80 -4.07 14.74
C ALA A 272 -0.65 -5.57 15.06
N ALA A 273 -1.29 -6.42 14.27
CA ALA A 273 -1.05 -7.85 14.30
C ALA A 273 0.40 -8.16 13.84
N ARG A 274 1.10 -9.05 14.54
CA ARG A 274 2.43 -9.53 14.15
C ARG A 274 2.32 -10.50 12.98
N ALA A 275 1.96 -9.98 11.79
CA ALA A 275 1.75 -10.80 10.60
C ALA A 275 1.92 -9.98 9.31
N GLY A 276 2.20 -10.69 8.20
CA GLY A 276 2.49 -10.02 6.92
C GLY A 276 3.67 -9.06 7.05
N ALA A 277 3.62 -7.95 6.34
CA ALA A 277 4.65 -6.92 6.34
C ALA A 277 4.62 -5.98 7.57
N LEU A 278 3.60 -6.05 8.43
CA LEU A 278 3.48 -5.13 9.59
C LEU A 278 4.66 -5.18 10.55
N PRO A 279 5.31 -6.34 10.84
CA PRO A 279 6.50 -6.39 11.67
C PRO A 279 7.71 -5.62 11.11
N GLU A 280 7.80 -5.49 9.79
CA GLU A 280 8.86 -4.72 9.12
C GLU A 280 8.62 -3.21 9.22
N LEU A 281 7.35 -2.79 9.28
CA LEU A 281 6.96 -1.37 9.27
C LEU A 281 6.86 -0.74 10.67
N VAL A 282 6.56 -1.54 11.70
CA VAL A 282 6.25 -1.03 13.04
C VAL A 282 7.36 -1.43 14.02
N PRO A 283 8.48 -0.66 14.07
CA PRO A 283 9.49 -0.86 15.08
C PRO A 283 8.95 -0.52 16.49
N PHE A 284 9.56 -1.08 17.55
CA PHE A 284 9.05 -0.96 18.92
C PHE A 284 8.95 0.48 19.43
N TYR A 285 9.75 1.38 18.91
CA TYR A 285 9.72 2.82 19.26
C TYR A 285 8.63 3.61 18.53
N SER A 286 7.92 3.00 17.59
CA SER A 286 6.84 3.65 16.81
C SER A 286 5.46 3.01 17.03
N GLY A 287 5.40 1.91 17.77
CA GLY A 287 4.16 1.17 18.00
C GLY A 287 4.38 -0.16 18.70
N ARG A 288 3.37 -1.00 18.67
CA ARG A 288 3.39 -2.32 19.32
C ARG A 288 2.78 -3.38 18.39
N LEU A 289 3.30 -4.59 18.48
CA LEU A 289 2.81 -5.74 17.75
C LEU A 289 2.21 -6.77 18.68
N CYS A 290 1.00 -7.21 18.41
CA CYS A 290 0.29 -8.23 19.17
C CYS A 290 0.12 -9.54 18.39
N LYS A 291 -0.28 -10.61 19.09
CA LYS A 291 -0.60 -11.90 18.48
C LYS A 291 -1.75 -11.73 17.49
N PRO A 292 -1.61 -12.25 16.25
CA PRO A 292 -2.67 -12.19 15.24
C PRO A 292 -3.93 -12.92 15.69
N LEU A 293 -5.09 -12.42 15.24
CA LEU A 293 -6.42 -13.01 15.48
C LEU A 293 -6.77 -13.19 16.96
N ASP A 294 -6.14 -12.43 17.85
CA ASP A 294 -6.36 -12.48 19.29
C ASP A 294 -6.78 -11.09 19.82
N PRO A 295 -8.10 -10.87 20.04
CA PRO A 295 -8.59 -9.57 20.51
C PRO A 295 -8.16 -9.28 21.96
N ARG A 296 -7.88 -10.31 22.78
CA ARG A 296 -7.37 -10.11 24.16
C ARG A 296 -5.93 -9.61 24.17
N ALA A 297 -5.09 -10.23 23.31
CA ALA A 297 -3.72 -9.77 23.13
C ALA A 297 -3.70 -8.32 22.61
N MET A 298 -4.54 -7.99 21.63
CA MET A 298 -4.62 -6.63 21.09
C MET A 298 -5.11 -5.62 22.16
N ALA A 299 -6.13 -5.97 22.95
CA ALA A 299 -6.60 -5.09 24.02
C ALA A 299 -5.56 -4.87 25.11
N HIS A 300 -4.79 -5.90 25.47
CA HIS A 300 -3.65 -5.77 26.39
C HIS A 300 -2.59 -4.82 25.83
N THR A 301 -2.16 -5.05 24.59
CA THR A 301 -1.16 -4.23 23.90
C THR A 301 -1.60 -2.76 23.75
N VAL A 302 -2.89 -2.50 23.55
CA VAL A 302 -3.44 -1.13 23.53
C VAL A 302 -3.28 -0.48 24.91
N ARG A 303 -3.59 -1.19 26.02
CA ARG A 303 -3.42 -0.63 27.38
C ARG A 303 -1.96 -0.29 27.65
N GLU A 304 -1.04 -1.21 27.37
CA GLU A 304 0.41 -0.98 27.51
C GLU A 304 0.87 0.25 26.71
N LEU A 305 0.42 0.38 25.45
CA LEU A 305 0.80 1.53 24.63
C LEU A 305 0.35 2.86 25.26
N PHE A 306 -0.83 2.90 25.88
CA PHE A 306 -1.32 4.10 26.57
C PHE A 306 -0.62 4.40 27.90
N GLU A 307 0.12 3.43 28.47
CA GLU A 307 1.02 3.62 29.61
C GLU A 307 2.38 4.19 29.17
N ASP A 308 2.79 3.95 27.92
CA ASP A 308 4.09 4.32 27.33
C ASP A 308 4.10 5.72 26.63
N GLU A 309 3.22 6.63 26.97
CA GLU A 309 3.10 7.95 26.31
C GLU A 309 2.91 7.89 24.78
N PRO A 310 1.69 7.68 24.28
CA PRO A 310 1.40 7.55 22.83
C PRO A 310 1.93 8.70 21.98
N ARG A 311 2.00 9.92 22.53
CA ARG A 311 2.50 11.09 21.79
C ARG A 311 3.99 10.99 21.47
N LEU A 312 4.79 10.49 22.41
CA LEU A 312 6.23 10.27 22.18
C LEU A 312 6.45 9.20 21.11
N LEU A 313 5.73 8.08 21.22
CA LEU A 313 5.77 7.01 20.21
C LEU A 313 5.31 7.52 18.83
N GLY A 314 4.28 8.37 18.77
CA GLY A 314 3.81 8.98 17.53
C GLY A 314 4.85 9.92 16.91
N HIS A 315 5.57 10.70 17.70
CA HIS A 315 6.66 11.53 17.20
C HIS A 315 7.81 10.68 16.61
N GLN A 316 8.21 9.64 17.32
CA GLN A 316 9.23 8.70 16.83
C GLN A 316 8.76 7.94 15.56
N ALA A 317 7.47 7.59 15.50
CA ALA A 317 6.86 7.00 14.33
C ALA A 317 6.97 7.93 13.09
N ARG A 318 6.69 9.22 13.27
CA ARG A 318 6.85 10.23 12.22
C ARG A 318 8.30 10.34 11.74
N GLN A 319 9.26 10.44 12.66
CA GLN A 319 10.68 10.49 12.33
C GLN A 319 11.14 9.26 11.56
N HIS A 320 10.66 8.07 11.94
CA HIS A 320 10.97 6.83 11.22
C HIS A 320 10.49 6.88 9.77
N VAL A 321 9.26 7.32 9.55
CA VAL A 321 8.69 7.40 8.21
C VAL A 321 9.39 8.46 7.34
N GLU A 322 9.75 9.61 7.92
CA GLU A 322 10.51 10.65 7.23
C GLU A 322 11.88 10.13 6.77
N ALA A 323 12.56 9.34 7.60
CA ALA A 323 13.87 8.80 7.28
C ALA A 323 13.84 7.67 6.22
N HIS A 324 12.81 6.82 6.21
CA HIS A 324 12.83 5.58 5.43
C HIS A 324 11.76 5.49 4.32
N HIS A 325 10.69 6.28 4.41
CA HIS A 325 9.54 6.20 3.50
C HIS A 325 9.19 7.53 2.83
N ALA A 326 10.08 8.53 2.91
CA ALA A 326 9.99 9.75 2.13
C ALA A 326 10.30 9.49 0.65
N TRP A 327 9.84 10.41 -0.23
CA TRP A 327 10.05 10.27 -1.67
C TRP A 327 11.52 10.10 -2.06
N ASP A 328 12.42 10.89 -1.47
CA ASP A 328 13.80 10.91 -1.91
C ASP A 328 14.52 9.58 -1.64
N ALA A 329 14.25 8.96 -0.48
CA ALA A 329 14.79 7.64 -0.15
C ALA A 329 14.23 6.54 -1.07
N VAL A 330 12.90 6.55 -1.31
CA VAL A 330 12.23 5.52 -2.13
C VAL A 330 12.59 5.64 -3.60
N VAL A 331 12.67 6.87 -4.15
CA VAL A 331 13.03 7.08 -5.56
C VAL A 331 14.50 6.77 -5.81
N ALA A 332 15.40 7.12 -4.90
CA ALA A 332 16.81 6.76 -5.02
C ALA A 332 16.99 5.23 -5.13
N GLY A 333 16.31 4.46 -4.26
CA GLY A 333 16.30 2.99 -4.34
C GLY A 333 15.74 2.48 -5.67
N LEU A 334 14.62 3.05 -6.13
CA LEU A 334 14.01 2.67 -7.39
C LEU A 334 14.92 2.95 -8.60
N LEU A 335 15.55 4.11 -8.64
CA LEU A 335 16.52 4.45 -9.69
C LEU A 335 17.74 3.53 -9.67
N ALA A 336 18.23 3.15 -8.49
CA ALA A 336 19.30 2.17 -8.37
C ALA A 336 18.91 0.80 -9.00
N HIS A 337 17.63 0.37 -8.82
CA HIS A 337 17.14 -0.83 -9.49
C HIS A 337 17.08 -0.67 -11.02
N TYR A 338 16.70 0.50 -11.54
CA TYR A 338 16.67 0.76 -12.97
C TYR A 338 18.08 0.75 -13.57
N HIS A 339 19.02 1.45 -12.95
CA HIS A 339 20.43 1.47 -13.39
C HIS A 339 21.07 0.07 -13.40
N ALA A 340 20.77 -0.73 -12.39
CA ALA A 340 21.29 -2.09 -12.30
C ALA A 340 20.86 -3.00 -13.48
N VAL A 341 19.68 -2.80 -14.06
CA VAL A 341 19.22 -3.58 -15.23
C VAL A 341 19.63 -2.94 -16.55
N LEU A 342 19.84 -1.61 -16.57
CA LEU A 342 20.34 -0.90 -17.76
C LEU A 342 21.86 -1.00 -17.94
N GLY A 343 22.58 -1.46 -16.91
CA GLY A 343 24.05 -1.53 -16.94
C GLY A 343 24.73 -0.16 -16.94
N THR A 344 24.04 0.89 -16.44
CA THR A 344 24.55 2.26 -16.37
C THR A 344 25.08 2.57 -14.96
N ALA A 345 26.21 3.29 -14.87
CA ALA A 345 26.86 3.57 -13.58
C ALA A 345 26.39 4.88 -12.92
N ASP A 346 25.86 5.82 -13.70
CA ASP A 346 25.51 7.15 -13.20
C ASP A 346 24.05 7.26 -12.79
N LEU A 347 23.81 7.54 -11.51
CA LEU A 347 22.48 7.87 -11.01
C LEU A 347 22.07 9.28 -11.50
N PRO A 348 20.84 9.45 -12.03
CA PRO A 348 20.31 10.78 -12.35
C PRO A 348 20.28 11.66 -11.10
N VAL A 349 20.72 12.90 -11.25
CA VAL A 349 20.70 13.90 -10.17
C VAL A 349 19.34 14.60 -10.18
N ALA A 350 18.72 14.75 -9.01
CA ALA A 350 17.51 15.57 -8.90
C ALA A 350 17.84 17.03 -9.27
N VAL A 351 17.09 17.58 -10.19
CA VAL A 351 17.17 19.01 -10.51
C VAL A 351 16.34 19.74 -9.45
N HIS A 352 17.04 20.32 -8.47
CA HIS A 352 16.39 21.20 -7.51
C HIS A 352 15.95 22.47 -8.27
N GLY A 353 14.64 22.62 -8.45
CA GLY A 353 14.00 23.84 -8.94
C GLY A 353 13.54 24.70 -7.78
#